data_4ec28a72d0f27b488213e1b39c3864d0
#
_entry.id   4ec28a72d0f27b488213e1b39c3864d0
#
_cell.length_a   1.000
_cell.length_b   1.000
_cell.length_c   1.000
_cell.angle_alpha   90.00
_cell.angle_beta   90.00
_cell.angle_gamma   90.00
#
_symmetry.space_group_name_H-M   'P 1'
#
loop_
_entity.id
_entity.type
_entity.pdbx_description
1 polymer ?
#
loop_
_entity_poly.entity_id
_entity_poly.type
_entity_poly.pdbx_seq_one_letter_code
_entity_poly.pdbx_strand_id
1 'polypeptide(L)' 'MIMITIKDIAKATNVSDSTVSIVLNGKAKERKISMHTQQKVIDAA' A
#
# COMPACT_ATOMS: atom_id res chain seq x y z
N MET A 1 8.91 13.89 14.74
CA MET A 1 7.70 13.23 14.21
C MET A 1 8.03 12.54 12.89
N ILE A 2 7.72 11.28 12.79
CA ILE A 2 8.01 10.51 11.59
C ILE A 2 6.79 10.57 10.67
N MET A 3 6.99 11.05 9.44
CA MET A 3 5.95 11.03 8.44
C MET A 3 6.21 9.89 7.48
N ILE A 4 5.28 8.95 7.45
CA ILE A 4 5.37 7.84 6.51
C ILE A 4 4.62 8.24 5.24
N THR A 5 5.34 8.26 4.12
CA THR A 5 4.74 8.60 2.83
C THR A 5 4.44 7.33 2.05
N ILE A 6 3.66 7.49 0.97
CA ILE A 6 3.37 6.37 0.06
C ILE A 6 4.66 5.75 -0.45
N LYS A 7 5.67 6.55 -0.74
CA LYS A 7 6.96 6.06 -1.21
C LYS A 7 7.65 5.19 -0.17
N ASP A 8 7.56 5.59 1.10
CA ASP A 8 8.16 4.82 2.18
C ASP A 8 7.49 3.45 2.31
N ILE A 9 6.17 3.42 2.24
CA ILE A 9 5.40 2.18 2.31
C ILE A 9 5.73 1.29 1.12
N ALA A 10 5.76 1.87 -0.08
CA ALA A 10 6.06 1.14 -1.30
C ALA A 10 7.45 0.49 -1.22
N LYS A 11 8.42 1.22 -0.72
CA LYS A 11 9.78 0.72 -0.56
C LYS A 11 9.84 -0.42 0.46
N ALA A 12 9.16 -0.24 1.58
CA ALA A 12 9.17 -1.23 2.66
C ALA A 12 8.45 -2.52 2.26
N THR A 13 7.43 -2.42 1.43
CA THR A 13 6.62 -3.57 1.02
C THR A 13 7.02 -4.12 -0.35
N ASN A 14 7.92 -3.44 -1.03
CA ASN A 14 8.36 -3.82 -2.38
C ASN A 14 7.20 -3.85 -3.40
N VAL A 15 6.26 -2.92 -3.26
CA VAL A 15 5.17 -2.73 -4.22
C VAL A 15 5.26 -1.34 -4.82
N SER A 16 4.50 -1.11 -5.90
CA SER A 16 4.55 0.20 -6.56
C SER A 16 3.80 1.27 -5.76
N ASP A 17 4.19 2.53 -5.98
CA ASP A 17 3.50 3.67 -5.35
C ASP A 17 2.01 3.64 -5.68
N SER A 18 1.68 3.32 -6.93
CA SER A 18 0.28 3.25 -7.36
C SER A 18 -0.50 2.21 -6.56
N THR A 19 0.09 1.04 -6.34
CA THR A 19 -0.55 -0.02 -5.56
C THR A 19 -0.79 0.43 -4.13
N VAL A 20 0.18 1.06 -3.51
CA VAL A 20 0.03 1.58 -2.14
C VAL A 20 -1.11 2.59 -2.09
N SER A 21 -1.16 3.51 -3.04
CA SER A 21 -2.21 4.52 -3.10
C SER A 21 -3.59 3.87 -3.24
N ILE A 22 -3.72 2.89 -4.11
CA ILE A 22 -4.98 2.18 -4.33
C ILE A 22 -5.46 1.50 -3.05
N VAL A 23 -4.56 0.83 -2.33
CA VAL A 23 -4.91 0.15 -1.07
C VAL A 23 -5.33 1.16 -0.01
N LEU A 24 -4.58 2.24 0.15
CA LEU A 24 -4.88 3.24 1.17
C LEU A 24 -6.17 4.02 0.89
N ASN A 25 -6.56 4.11 -0.37
CA ASN A 25 -7.79 4.77 -0.76
C ASN A 25 -9.01 3.83 -0.73
N GLY A 26 -8.81 2.58 -0.32
CA GLY A 26 -9.90 1.64 -0.23
C GLY A 26 -10.40 1.11 -1.56
N LYS A 27 -9.59 1.22 -2.61
CA LYS A 27 -9.97 0.79 -3.96
C LYS A 27 -9.33 -0.53 -4.37
N ALA A 28 -8.74 -1.24 -3.41
CA ALA A 28 -8.05 -2.49 -3.70
C ALA A 28 -8.96 -3.53 -4.34
N LYS A 29 -10.23 -3.58 -3.93
CA LYS A 29 -11.21 -4.50 -4.50
C LYS A 29 -11.45 -4.21 -5.97
N GLU A 30 -11.63 -2.95 -6.31
CA GLU A 30 -11.89 -2.53 -7.69
C GLU A 30 -10.73 -2.86 -8.61
N ARG A 31 -9.53 -2.78 -8.09
CA ARG A 31 -8.30 -3.01 -8.86
C ARG A 31 -7.78 -4.43 -8.72
N LYS A 32 -8.55 -5.29 -8.06
CA LYS A 32 -8.20 -6.70 -7.88
C LYS A 32 -6.83 -6.91 -7.23
N ILE A 33 -6.49 -6.06 -6.28
CA ILE A 33 -5.26 -6.19 -5.52
C ILE A 33 -5.41 -7.40 -4.58
N SER A 34 -4.41 -8.28 -4.56
CA SER A 34 -4.47 -9.47 -3.71
C SER A 34 -4.54 -9.10 -2.23
N MET A 35 -5.18 -9.94 -1.44
CA MET A 35 -5.27 -9.71 0.00
C MET A 35 -3.90 -9.70 0.65
N HIS A 36 -2.99 -10.52 0.14
CA HIS A 36 -1.61 -10.54 0.62
C HIS A 36 -0.94 -9.17 0.48
N THR A 37 -1.10 -8.56 -0.69
CA THR A 37 -0.55 -7.23 -0.96
C THR A 37 -1.21 -6.17 -0.10
N GLN A 38 -2.54 -6.25 0.04
CA GLN A 38 -3.28 -5.32 0.89
C GLN A 38 -2.77 -5.39 2.32
N GLN A 39 -2.58 -6.60 2.84
CA GLN A 39 -2.13 -6.79 4.20
C GLN A 39 -0.72 -6.22 4.41
N LYS A 40 0.17 -6.43 3.45
CA LYS A 40 1.53 -5.89 3.52
C LYS A 40 1.51 -4.37 3.62
N VAL A 41 0.70 -3.73 2.80
CA VAL A 41 0.59 -2.26 2.79
C VAL A 41 0.01 -1.75 4.11
N ILE A 42 -1.04 -2.39 4.58
CA ILE A 42 -1.70 -1.99 5.83
C ILE A 42 -0.75 -2.15 7.01
N ASP A 43 0.00 -3.24 7.06
CA ASP A 43 0.96 -3.48 8.14
C ASP A 43 2.10 -2.45 8.13
N ALA A 44 2.49 -1.99 6.95
CA ALA A 44 3.57 -1.01 6.82
C ALA A 44 3.11 0.43 7.09
N ALA A 45 1.83 0.67 6.99
CA ALA A 45 1.27 2.03 7.16
C ALA A 45 1.19 2.49 8.62
#